data_5864d7ea9984370b70fc9b0839356e4f
#
_entry.id   5864d7ea9984370b70fc9b0839356e4f
#
_cell.length_a   1.000
_cell.length_b   1.000
_cell.length_c   1.000
_cell.angle_alpha   90.00
_cell.angle_beta   90.00
_cell.angle_gamma   90.00
#
_symmetry.space_group_name_H-M   'P 1'
#
loop_
_entity.id
_entity.type
_entity.pdbx_description
1 polymer ?
#
loop_
_entity_poly.entity_id
_entity_poly.type
_entity_poly.pdbx_seq_one_letter_code
_entity_poly.pdbx_strand_id
1 'polypeptide(L)'
;MNILYVHGFGSNYDTTSPKIKMLEELGTVVGKDVDYSSGFKKVYAEIKDFALGNDIDLIVGTSLGGHTASHVGTNLGIPFVAINPAITPSVSLKDYLGTHNDFVGSTYTLREDIVDAWPSFLTGGCGCIIVEMGDEICDANETITELTPHYEVNALPTEVTYLTT
;
A
#
# COMPACT_ATOMS: atom_id res chain seq x y z
N MET A 1 -13.73 -13.65 7.57
CA MET A 1 -13.21 -12.30 7.34
C MET A 1 -12.80 -12.17 5.88
N ASN A 2 -13.24 -11.11 5.23
CA ASN A 2 -12.87 -10.80 3.86
C ASN A 2 -11.78 -9.74 3.86
N ILE A 3 -10.64 -10.08 3.27
CA ILE A 3 -9.44 -9.24 3.28
C ILE A 3 -9.15 -8.77 1.86
N LEU A 4 -9.05 -7.45 1.67
CA LEU A 4 -8.55 -6.86 0.42
C LEU A 4 -7.05 -6.60 0.58
N TYR A 5 -6.26 -7.19 -0.31
CA TYR A 5 -4.82 -6.91 -0.38
C TYR A 5 -4.53 -5.93 -1.52
N VAL A 6 -3.77 -4.88 -1.21
CA VAL A 6 -3.37 -3.83 -2.18
C VAL A 6 -1.85 -3.85 -2.33
N HIS A 7 -1.39 -4.25 -3.51
CA HIS A 7 0.05 -4.33 -3.81
C HIS A 7 0.69 -2.94 -3.96
N GLY A 8 2.03 -2.89 -3.97
CA GLY A 8 2.80 -1.67 -4.12
C GLY A 8 3.01 -1.23 -5.57
N PHE A 9 3.66 -0.08 -5.72
CA PHE A 9 4.02 0.48 -7.02
C PHE A 9 4.91 -0.48 -7.81
N GLY A 10 4.60 -0.64 -9.09
CA GLY A 10 5.39 -1.52 -9.98
C GLY A 10 5.21 -3.02 -9.75
N SER A 11 4.30 -3.41 -8.88
CA SER A 11 4.01 -4.81 -8.55
C SER A 11 2.68 -5.26 -9.17
N ASN A 12 2.15 -6.39 -8.70
CA ASN A 12 0.86 -6.93 -9.13
C ASN A 12 0.22 -7.72 -7.99
N TYR A 13 -1.03 -8.09 -8.17
CA TYR A 13 -1.72 -9.02 -7.26
C TYR A 13 -1.35 -10.44 -7.63
N ASP A 14 -0.49 -11.07 -6.83
CA ASP A 14 0.03 -12.41 -7.06
C ASP A 14 -0.46 -13.36 -5.97
N THR A 15 -1.41 -14.23 -6.34
CA THR A 15 -2.01 -15.20 -5.40
C THR A 15 -1.02 -16.24 -4.89
N THR A 16 0.16 -16.36 -5.51
CA THR A 16 1.21 -17.28 -5.07
C THR A 16 2.19 -16.65 -4.10
N SER A 17 2.09 -15.34 -3.85
CA SER A 17 3.03 -14.64 -2.99
C SER A 17 2.90 -15.11 -1.52
N PRO A 18 4.01 -15.14 -0.76
CA PRO A 18 3.98 -15.54 0.65
C PRO A 18 3.04 -14.68 1.51
N LYS A 19 2.93 -13.39 1.21
CA LYS A 19 2.01 -12.48 1.91
C LYS A 19 0.56 -12.92 1.76
N ILE A 20 0.15 -13.22 0.55
CA ILE A 20 -1.22 -13.68 0.27
C ILE A 20 -1.47 -15.01 0.97
N LYS A 21 -0.51 -15.93 0.91
CA LYS A 21 -0.62 -17.23 1.61
C LYS A 21 -0.80 -17.07 3.11
N MET A 22 -0.07 -16.15 3.73
CA MET A 22 -0.23 -15.86 5.16
C MET A 22 -1.61 -15.28 5.47
N LEU A 23 -2.08 -14.34 4.67
CA LEU A 23 -3.37 -13.71 4.87
C LEU A 23 -4.53 -14.70 4.67
N GLU A 24 -4.38 -15.68 3.78
CA GLU A 24 -5.38 -16.73 3.56
C GLU A 24 -5.64 -17.59 4.81
N GLU A 25 -4.68 -17.64 5.74
CA GLU A 25 -4.90 -18.32 7.03
C GLU A 25 -5.87 -17.55 7.93
N LEU A 26 -6.07 -16.25 7.68
CA LEU A 26 -6.94 -15.39 8.47
C LEU A 26 -8.33 -15.24 7.85
N GLY A 27 -8.49 -15.48 6.56
CA GLY A 27 -9.76 -15.29 5.88
C GLY A 27 -9.65 -15.42 4.38
N THR A 28 -10.70 -14.99 3.70
CA THR A 28 -10.74 -14.94 2.23
C THR A 28 -10.01 -13.69 1.74
N VAL A 29 -9.01 -13.86 0.89
CA VAL A 29 -8.22 -12.75 0.35
C VAL A 29 -8.64 -12.49 -1.09
N VAL A 30 -8.90 -11.22 -1.40
CA VAL A 30 -9.16 -10.74 -2.76
C VAL A 30 -8.25 -9.56 -3.07
N GLY A 31 -8.01 -9.32 -4.33
CA GLY A 31 -7.20 -8.21 -4.79
C GLY A 31 -7.30 -8.05 -6.29
N LYS A 32 -6.64 -7.03 -6.81
CA LYS A 32 -6.59 -6.76 -8.25
C LYS A 32 -5.29 -6.04 -8.57
N ASP A 33 -4.90 -6.08 -9.84
CA ASP A 33 -3.78 -5.30 -10.32
C ASP A 33 -4.14 -3.81 -10.35
N VAL A 34 -3.23 -2.97 -9.90
CA VAL A 34 -3.39 -1.52 -9.82
C VAL A 34 -2.30 -0.85 -10.64
N ASP A 35 -2.67 0.03 -11.56
CA ASP A 35 -1.76 0.89 -12.28
C ASP A 35 -1.66 2.25 -11.59
N TYR A 36 -0.64 2.41 -10.75
CA TYR A 36 -0.44 3.65 -9.99
C TYR A 36 -0.05 4.85 -10.86
N SER A 37 0.42 4.63 -12.08
CA SER A 37 0.72 5.71 -13.03
C SER A 37 -0.53 6.43 -13.53
N SER A 38 -1.70 5.84 -13.31
CA SER A 38 -3.00 6.46 -13.64
C SER A 38 -3.40 7.59 -12.68
N GLY A 39 -2.72 7.74 -11.55
CA GLY A 39 -2.94 8.81 -10.58
C GLY A 39 -3.82 8.41 -9.40
N PHE A 40 -3.72 9.20 -8.34
CA PHE A 40 -4.38 8.90 -7.07
C PHE A 40 -5.90 8.79 -7.20
N LYS A 41 -6.55 9.74 -7.87
CA LYS A 41 -8.01 9.74 -7.98
C LYS A 41 -8.55 8.46 -8.59
N LYS A 42 -7.91 7.98 -9.66
CA LYS A 42 -8.34 6.77 -10.35
C LYS A 42 -8.06 5.52 -9.51
N VAL A 43 -6.88 5.44 -8.92
CA VAL A 43 -6.51 4.33 -8.03
C VAL A 43 -7.47 4.28 -6.83
N TYR A 44 -7.70 5.41 -6.19
CA TYR A 44 -8.62 5.48 -5.05
C TYR A 44 -10.03 4.99 -5.43
N ALA A 45 -10.57 5.48 -6.55
CA ALA A 45 -11.90 5.09 -7.01
C ALA A 45 -11.99 3.59 -7.30
N GLU A 46 -10.98 3.01 -7.97
CA GLU A 46 -10.93 1.58 -8.28
C GLU A 46 -10.91 0.72 -7.02
N ILE A 47 -10.06 1.07 -6.06
CA ILE A 47 -9.93 0.27 -4.82
C ILE A 47 -11.17 0.45 -3.93
N LYS A 48 -11.71 1.65 -3.84
CA LYS A 48 -12.96 1.92 -3.13
C LYS A 48 -14.11 1.07 -3.68
N ASP A 49 -14.30 1.08 -5.00
CA ASP A 49 -15.37 0.32 -5.64
C ASP A 49 -15.17 -1.18 -5.46
N PHE A 50 -13.93 -1.64 -5.55
CA PHE A 50 -13.59 -3.05 -5.31
C PHE A 50 -13.89 -3.46 -3.87
N ALA A 51 -13.56 -2.60 -2.89
CA ALA A 51 -13.85 -2.87 -1.48
C ALA A 51 -15.35 -2.95 -1.21
N LEU A 52 -16.14 -2.05 -1.78
CA LEU A 52 -17.59 -2.03 -1.61
C LEU A 52 -18.25 -3.23 -2.30
N GLY A 53 -17.72 -3.67 -3.44
CA GLY A 53 -18.27 -4.80 -4.19
C GLY A 53 -17.95 -6.18 -3.62
N ASN A 54 -17.02 -6.28 -2.65
CA ASN A 54 -16.55 -7.55 -2.11
C ASN A 54 -16.76 -7.69 -0.59
N ASP A 55 -17.54 -6.83 0.03
CA ASP A 55 -17.85 -6.88 1.47
C ASP A 55 -16.57 -6.99 2.34
N ILE A 56 -15.64 -6.08 2.15
CA ILE A 56 -14.32 -6.15 2.78
C ILE A 56 -14.40 -5.77 4.26
N ASP A 57 -13.79 -6.60 5.11
CA ASP A 57 -13.69 -6.39 6.56
C ASP A 57 -12.35 -5.78 6.98
N LEU A 58 -11.30 -5.99 6.19
CA LEU A 58 -9.94 -5.53 6.47
C LEU A 58 -9.21 -5.24 5.16
N ILE A 59 -8.50 -4.12 5.10
CA ILE A 59 -7.63 -3.79 3.97
C ILE A 59 -6.18 -3.92 4.43
N VAL A 60 -5.38 -4.69 3.69
CA VAL A 60 -3.93 -4.82 3.93
C VAL A 60 -3.20 -4.31 2.71
N GLY A 61 -2.31 -3.35 2.89
CA GLY A 61 -1.54 -2.79 1.77
C GLY A 61 -0.06 -2.67 2.07
N THR A 62 0.77 -2.84 1.04
CA THR A 62 2.23 -2.73 1.14
C THR A 62 2.72 -1.53 0.34
N SER A 63 3.63 -0.74 0.93
CA SER A 63 4.25 0.42 0.29
C SER A 63 3.19 1.43 -0.17
N LEU A 64 3.10 1.75 -1.46
CA LEU A 64 2.06 2.63 -1.99
C LEU A 64 0.65 2.04 -1.81
N GLY A 65 0.54 0.71 -1.76
CA GLY A 65 -0.71 0.02 -1.40
C GLY A 65 -1.13 0.29 0.04
N GLY A 66 -0.18 0.44 0.96
CA GLY A 66 -0.45 0.85 2.33
C GLY A 66 -0.97 2.28 2.44
N HIS A 67 -0.42 3.19 1.64
CA HIS A 67 -0.94 4.55 1.49
C HIS A 67 -2.39 4.53 1.00
N THR A 68 -2.67 3.75 -0.04
CA THR A 68 -4.02 3.60 -0.60
C THR A 68 -4.98 3.02 0.44
N ALA A 69 -4.53 2.00 1.20
CA ALA A 69 -5.32 1.39 2.27
C ALA A 69 -5.72 2.42 3.34
N SER A 70 -4.82 3.35 3.68
CA SER A 70 -5.12 4.40 4.66
C SER A 70 -6.27 5.30 4.20
N HIS A 71 -6.27 5.69 2.93
CA HIS A 71 -7.32 6.54 2.36
C HIS A 71 -8.65 5.81 2.21
N VAL A 72 -8.64 4.64 1.60
CA VAL A 72 -9.87 3.87 1.38
C VAL A 72 -10.45 3.39 2.71
N GLY A 73 -9.62 2.82 3.58
CA GLY A 73 -10.07 2.31 4.89
C GLY A 73 -10.64 3.41 5.76
N THR A 74 -9.95 4.54 5.88
CA THR A 74 -10.42 5.67 6.70
C THR A 74 -11.73 6.23 6.18
N ASN A 75 -11.86 6.42 4.86
CA ASN A 75 -13.06 7.01 4.28
C ASN A 75 -14.27 6.06 4.27
N LEU A 76 -14.04 4.75 4.22
CA LEU A 76 -15.13 3.76 4.27
C LEU A 76 -15.40 3.21 5.67
N GLY A 77 -14.59 3.58 6.65
CA GLY A 77 -14.72 3.04 8.01
C GLY A 77 -14.27 1.58 8.12
N ILE A 78 -13.37 1.13 7.25
CA ILE A 78 -12.82 -0.24 7.25
C ILE A 78 -11.45 -0.20 7.92
N PRO A 79 -11.18 -1.08 8.91
CA PRO A 79 -9.83 -1.20 9.47
C PRO A 79 -8.79 -1.56 8.43
N PHE A 80 -7.57 -1.06 8.58
CA PHE A 80 -6.49 -1.37 7.65
C PHE A 80 -5.18 -1.70 8.36
N VAL A 81 -4.32 -2.45 7.66
CA VAL A 81 -2.93 -2.69 8.02
C VAL A 81 -2.05 -2.18 6.89
N ALA A 82 -1.14 -1.28 7.19
CA ALA A 82 -0.19 -0.76 6.21
C ALA A 82 1.21 -1.29 6.52
N ILE A 83 1.80 -1.98 5.57
CA ILE A 83 3.13 -2.60 5.68
C ILE A 83 4.13 -1.74 4.91
N ASN A 84 5.12 -1.20 5.60
CA ASN A 84 6.13 -0.29 5.02
C ASN A 84 5.49 0.78 4.12
N PRO A 85 4.50 1.55 4.63
CA PRO A 85 3.70 2.42 3.77
C PRO A 85 4.50 3.59 3.21
N ALA A 86 4.14 4.03 2.01
CA ALA A 86 4.58 5.31 1.48
C ALA A 86 3.83 6.43 2.22
N ILE A 87 4.58 7.30 2.90
CA ILE A 87 4.03 8.42 3.69
C ILE A 87 3.72 9.61 2.79
N THR A 88 4.68 9.97 1.93
CA THR A 88 4.60 11.14 1.05
C THR A 88 4.91 10.72 -0.39
N PRO A 89 3.92 10.13 -1.10
CA PRO A 89 4.16 9.64 -2.46
C PRO A 89 4.57 10.73 -3.45
N SER A 90 4.12 11.97 -3.25
CA SER A 90 4.51 13.09 -4.09
C SER A 90 6.03 13.38 -4.05
N VAL A 91 6.71 12.88 -3.04
CA VAL A 91 8.18 12.95 -2.93
C VAL A 91 8.81 11.65 -3.40
N SER A 92 8.39 10.52 -2.84
CA SER A 92 9.04 9.22 -3.09
C SER A 92 8.87 8.73 -4.53
N LEU A 93 7.75 9.02 -5.19
CA LEU A 93 7.53 8.62 -6.58
C LEU A 93 8.36 9.41 -7.60
N LYS A 94 8.97 10.53 -7.19
CA LYS A 94 9.81 11.32 -8.11
C LYS A 94 11.04 10.56 -8.60
N ASP A 95 11.49 9.55 -7.85
CA ASP A 95 12.60 8.70 -8.28
C ASP A 95 12.23 7.78 -9.46
N TYR A 96 10.96 7.67 -9.79
CA TYR A 96 10.43 6.76 -10.82
C TYR A 96 9.79 7.49 -12.01
N LEU A 97 10.03 8.80 -12.15
CA LEU A 97 9.49 9.57 -13.28
C LEU A 97 9.99 9.04 -14.62
N GLY A 98 9.15 9.16 -15.64
CA GLY A 98 9.45 8.73 -17.00
C GLY A 98 8.89 7.36 -17.34
N THR A 99 9.40 6.78 -18.42
CA THR A 99 8.95 5.48 -18.91
C THR A 99 9.92 4.38 -18.45
N HIS A 100 9.38 3.40 -17.76
CA HIS A 100 10.14 2.30 -17.16
C HIS A 100 9.37 1.00 -17.26
N ASN A 101 10.07 -0.10 -17.06
CA ASN A 101 9.46 -1.41 -16.84
C ASN A 101 9.17 -1.58 -15.35
N ASP A 102 8.02 -2.15 -15.03
CA ASP A 102 7.70 -2.55 -13.67
C ASP A 102 8.31 -3.91 -13.30
N PHE A 103 8.05 -4.40 -12.08
CA PHE A 103 8.63 -5.67 -11.60
C PHE A 103 8.06 -6.90 -12.30
N VAL A 104 6.97 -6.76 -13.03
CA VAL A 104 6.34 -7.88 -13.79
C VAL A 104 6.56 -7.77 -15.29
N GLY A 105 7.39 -6.84 -15.73
CA GLY A 105 7.78 -6.69 -17.14
C GLY A 105 6.87 -5.82 -17.99
N SER A 106 5.83 -5.23 -17.42
CA SER A 106 4.98 -4.24 -18.10
C SER A 106 5.65 -2.88 -18.13
N THR A 107 5.33 -2.07 -19.14
CA THR A 107 5.86 -0.71 -19.27
C THR A 107 4.85 0.30 -18.72
N TYR A 108 5.34 1.27 -17.94
CA TYR A 108 4.53 2.39 -17.48
C TYR A 108 5.23 3.71 -17.79
N THR A 109 4.44 4.78 -17.85
CA THR A 109 4.95 6.15 -17.92
C THR A 109 4.38 6.94 -16.74
N LEU A 110 5.28 7.42 -15.88
CA LEU A 110 4.90 8.21 -14.70
C LEU A 110 5.23 9.67 -14.94
N ARG A 111 4.20 10.54 -14.96
CA ARG A 111 4.33 11.96 -15.20
C ARG A 111 4.44 12.72 -13.89
N GLU A 112 5.20 13.83 -13.91
CA GLU A 112 5.41 14.66 -12.73
C GLU A 112 4.11 15.27 -12.19
N ASP A 113 3.19 15.70 -13.06
CA ASP A 113 1.90 16.24 -12.64
C ASP A 113 1.04 15.20 -11.91
N ILE A 114 1.12 13.95 -12.32
CA ILE A 114 0.46 12.83 -11.64
C ILE A 114 1.07 12.62 -10.25
N VAL A 115 2.40 12.64 -10.14
CA VAL A 115 3.10 12.45 -8.86
C VAL A 115 2.79 13.57 -7.89
N ASP A 116 2.82 14.82 -8.35
CA ASP A 116 2.58 16.00 -7.52
C ASP A 116 1.15 16.01 -6.92
N ALA A 117 0.21 15.36 -7.58
CA ALA A 117 -1.18 15.29 -7.13
C ALA A 117 -1.45 14.22 -6.05
N TRP A 118 -0.47 13.36 -5.73
CA TRP A 118 -0.64 12.34 -4.70
C TRP A 118 -0.65 12.97 -3.31
N PRO A 119 -1.71 12.75 -2.52
CA PRO A 119 -1.75 13.25 -1.13
C PRO A 119 -0.84 12.41 -0.24
N SER A 120 -0.56 12.92 0.95
CA SER A 120 0.14 12.18 1.98
C SER A 120 -0.73 11.07 2.58
N PHE A 121 -0.12 10.17 3.33
CA PHE A 121 -0.81 9.13 4.10
C PHE A 121 -1.92 9.76 4.93
N LEU A 122 -3.11 9.15 4.92
CA LEU A 122 -4.27 9.69 5.63
C LEU A 122 -4.33 9.16 7.06
N THR A 123 -4.40 10.07 8.03
CA THR A 123 -4.56 9.73 9.44
C THR A 123 -6.02 9.88 9.88
N GLY A 124 -6.37 9.28 11.01
CA GLY A 124 -7.71 9.41 11.61
C GLY A 124 -8.59 8.17 11.52
N GLY A 125 -8.20 7.17 10.74
CA GLY A 125 -8.91 5.90 10.66
C GLY A 125 -8.45 4.87 11.67
N CYS A 126 -8.99 3.65 11.56
CA CYS A 126 -8.61 2.51 12.40
C CYS A 126 -7.53 1.70 11.67
N GLY A 127 -6.28 1.90 12.05
CA GLY A 127 -5.16 1.27 11.36
C GLY A 127 -4.09 0.71 12.28
N CYS A 128 -3.31 -0.21 11.73
CA CYS A 128 -2.09 -0.74 12.33
C CYS A 128 -0.97 -0.64 11.29
N ILE A 129 0.21 -0.25 11.73
CA ILE A 129 1.36 -0.06 10.85
C ILE A 129 2.40 -1.12 11.19
N ILE A 130 2.92 -1.78 10.16
CA ILE A 130 4.03 -2.71 10.28
C ILE A 130 5.21 -2.15 9.50
N VAL A 131 6.36 -2.06 10.13
CA VAL A 131 7.57 -1.52 9.53
C VAL A 131 8.70 -2.54 9.65
N GLU A 132 9.37 -2.84 8.53
CA GLU A 132 10.61 -3.59 8.54
C GLU A 132 11.78 -2.62 8.70
N MET A 133 12.54 -2.78 9.78
CA MET A 133 13.73 -1.96 10.00
C MET A 133 14.78 -2.32 8.94
N GLY A 134 15.37 -1.30 8.30
CA GLY A 134 16.35 -1.51 7.24
C GLY A 134 15.78 -1.71 5.84
N ASP A 135 14.49 -1.48 5.64
CA ASP A 135 13.92 -1.42 4.29
C ASP A 135 14.60 -0.30 3.50
N GLU A 136 15.14 -0.64 2.33
CA GLU A 136 15.87 0.30 1.49
C GLU A 136 14.94 1.22 0.67
N ILE A 137 13.68 0.83 0.48
CA ILE A 137 12.72 1.57 -0.35
C ILE A 137 11.96 2.61 0.48
N CYS A 138 11.51 2.23 1.68
CA CYS A 138 10.80 3.11 2.59
C CYS A 138 11.62 3.34 3.85
N ASP A 139 11.79 4.60 4.25
CA ASP A 139 12.52 4.95 5.47
C ASP A 139 11.69 4.54 6.69
N ALA A 140 12.13 3.47 7.37
CA ALA A 140 11.46 2.95 8.56
C ALA A 140 11.41 3.98 9.70
N ASN A 141 12.47 4.75 9.90
CA ASN A 141 12.52 5.76 10.95
C ASN A 141 11.57 6.92 10.68
N GLU A 142 11.47 7.36 9.44
CA GLU A 142 10.48 8.38 9.04
C GLU A 142 9.06 7.88 9.30
N THR A 143 8.75 6.66 8.90
CA THR A 143 7.44 6.04 9.12
C THR A 143 7.09 5.97 10.60
N ILE A 144 8.01 5.52 11.43
CA ILE A 144 7.82 5.45 12.89
C ILE A 144 7.55 6.85 13.45
N THR A 145 8.37 7.83 13.08
CA THR A 145 8.23 9.21 13.58
C THR A 145 6.89 9.83 13.20
N GLU A 146 6.48 9.68 11.96
CA GLU A 146 5.26 10.32 11.43
C GLU A 146 3.99 9.61 11.91
N LEU A 147 3.99 8.28 12.03
CA LEU A 147 2.76 7.54 12.28
C LEU A 147 2.55 7.09 13.72
N THR A 148 3.58 7.03 14.56
CA THR A 148 3.46 6.66 15.98
C THR A 148 2.44 7.54 16.75
N PRO A 149 2.32 8.86 16.49
CA PRO A 149 1.31 9.68 17.15
C PRO A 149 -0.14 9.29 16.82
N HIS A 150 -0.36 8.56 15.74
CA HIS A 150 -1.69 8.27 15.20
C HIS A 150 -2.10 6.80 15.27
N TYR A 151 -1.13 5.87 15.24
CA TYR A 151 -1.38 4.44 15.11
C TYR A 151 -0.43 3.63 15.97
N GLU A 152 -0.83 2.38 16.25
CA GLU A 152 0.10 1.36 16.73
C GLU A 152 1.08 1.03 15.60
N VAL A 153 2.37 1.17 15.88
CA VAL A 153 3.45 0.89 14.92
C VAL A 153 4.29 -0.27 15.45
N ASN A 154 4.37 -1.36 14.69
CA ASN A 154 5.13 -2.55 15.02
C ASN A 154 6.37 -2.62 14.13
N ALA A 155 7.55 -2.46 14.73
CA ALA A 155 8.83 -2.55 14.02
C ALA A 155 9.34 -3.99 14.04
N LEU A 156 9.66 -4.53 12.86
CA LEU A 156 10.18 -5.88 12.69
C LEU A 156 11.68 -5.84 12.35
N PRO A 157 12.45 -6.87 12.73
CA PRO A 157 13.87 -6.94 12.40
C PRO A 157 14.10 -7.09 10.89
N THR A 158 15.30 -6.72 10.44
CA THR A 158 15.69 -6.69 9.03
C THR A 158 15.68 -8.04 8.32
N GLU A 159 15.70 -9.14 9.08
CA GLU A 159 15.65 -10.48 8.53
C GLU A 159 14.28 -10.85 7.96
N VAL A 160 13.23 -10.09 8.27
CA VAL A 160 11.86 -10.38 7.82
C VAL A 160 11.59 -9.61 6.54
N THR A 161 12.22 -10.04 5.45
CA THR A 161 12.18 -9.29 4.18
C THR A 161 11.01 -9.67 3.28
N TYR A 162 10.34 -10.80 3.53
CA TYR A 162 9.23 -11.26 2.70
C TYR A 162 7.97 -10.38 2.81
N LEU A 163 7.91 -9.46 3.74
CA LEU A 163 6.78 -8.56 3.90
C LEU A 163 6.74 -7.44 2.84
N THR A 164 7.87 -7.18 2.18
CA THR A 164 7.97 -6.13 1.16
C THR A 164 7.98 -6.64 -0.26
N THR A 165 8.09 -7.92 -0.46
CA THR A 165 8.19 -8.54 -1.79
C THR A 165 6.89 -9.16 -2.32
#